data_b2846974c917862a2edf7539f2afe903
#
_entry.id   b2846974c917862a2edf7539f2afe903
#
_cell.length_a   1.000
_cell.length_b   1.000
_cell.length_c   1.000
_cell.angle_alpha   90.00
_cell.angle_beta   90.00
_cell.angle_gamma   90.00
#
_symmetry.space_group_name_H-M   'P 1'
#
loop_
_entity.id
_entity.type
_entity.pdbx_description
1 polymer ?
#
loop_
_entity_poly.entity_id
_entity_poly.type
_entity_poly.pdbx_seq_one_letter_code
_entity_poly.pdbx_strand_id
1 'polypeptide(L)'
;VWTTAYIVRNHGYLIYDTLFALDAKLEPRPQMVESWTVSDDQLTWTFKLREGLKWHDGQPVTTADVLPSIKRFTDKDTLGGLLGKQTREMKALDDRTFQIVLNKPYGMMLKTLAKPSSIPPFIMPRRVAETPVTQQISDTTGSGPFIFKKDEWKPGEKVVYLRNPDYKPRAEPPSGLAGGKVAKVDRVEWV
;
A
#
# COMPACT_ATOMS: atom_id res chain seq x y z
N VAL A 1 -2.63 6.29 -7.64
CA VAL A 1 -1.34 6.66 -8.23
C VAL A 1 -1.41 6.42 -9.73
N TRP A 2 -1.23 7.49 -10.52
CA TRP A 2 -1.51 7.47 -11.96
C TRP A 2 -0.27 7.26 -12.83
N THR A 3 0.85 7.85 -12.43
CA THR A 3 2.10 7.85 -13.21
C THR A 3 3.28 7.32 -12.41
N THR A 4 4.41 7.10 -13.07
CA THR A 4 5.69 6.71 -12.45
C THR A 4 6.50 7.89 -11.92
N ALA A 5 5.99 9.13 -12.03
CA ALA A 5 6.69 10.34 -11.58
C ALA A 5 6.98 10.30 -10.07
N TYR A 6 8.16 10.76 -9.69
CA TYR A 6 8.60 10.78 -8.28
C TYR A 6 7.66 11.58 -7.37
N ILE A 7 7.10 12.69 -7.86
CA ILE A 7 6.15 13.49 -7.09
C ILE A 7 4.89 12.68 -6.74
N VAL A 8 4.38 11.86 -7.68
CA VAL A 8 3.21 11.00 -7.45
C VAL A 8 3.53 9.89 -6.45
N ARG A 9 4.72 9.29 -6.53
CA ARG A 9 5.20 8.31 -5.56
C ARG A 9 5.32 8.94 -4.16
N ASN A 10 5.96 10.10 -4.04
CA ASN A 10 6.17 10.78 -2.77
C ASN A 10 4.84 11.20 -2.14
N HIS A 11 3.91 11.75 -2.94
CA HIS A 11 2.53 11.98 -2.54
C HIS A 11 1.88 10.69 -2.00
N GLY A 12 2.04 9.58 -2.74
CA GLY A 12 1.48 8.28 -2.34
C GLY A 12 1.97 7.80 -0.98
N TYR A 13 3.26 7.91 -0.68
CA TYR A 13 3.83 7.50 0.62
C TYR A 13 3.40 8.37 1.80
N LEU A 14 2.92 9.58 1.57
CA LEU A 14 2.33 10.40 2.64
C LEU A 14 0.90 9.95 2.97
N ILE A 15 0.10 9.63 1.96
CA ILE A 15 -1.35 9.39 2.14
C ILE A 15 -1.77 7.91 2.14
N TYR A 16 -0.95 7.01 1.59
CA TYR A 16 -1.21 5.56 1.57
C TYR A 16 -0.20 4.78 2.39
N ASP A 17 -0.52 3.53 2.65
CA ASP A 17 0.42 2.56 3.19
C ASP A 17 0.51 1.32 2.26
N THR A 18 1.47 0.43 2.53
CA THR A 18 1.76 -0.77 1.75
C THR A 18 1.71 -2.02 2.64
N LEU A 19 1.53 -3.19 2.06
CA LEU A 19 1.55 -4.46 2.81
C LEU A 19 2.93 -4.73 3.40
N PHE A 20 3.97 -4.51 2.59
CA PHE A 20 5.38 -4.61 2.94
C PHE A 20 6.12 -3.35 2.48
N ALA A 21 7.26 -3.07 3.08
CA ALA A 21 8.14 -1.98 2.69
C ALA A 21 9.60 -2.41 2.83
N LEU A 22 10.52 -1.78 2.09
CA LEU A 22 11.95 -2.07 2.19
C LEU A 22 12.55 -1.33 3.38
N ASP A 23 13.35 -2.04 4.17
CA ASP A 23 14.18 -1.45 5.21
C ASP A 23 15.45 -0.79 4.62
N ALA A 24 16.31 -0.22 5.48
CA ALA A 24 17.56 0.43 5.07
C ALA A 24 18.57 -0.52 4.40
N LYS A 25 18.39 -1.85 4.53
CA LYS A 25 19.20 -2.88 3.88
C LYS A 25 18.55 -3.41 2.61
N LEU A 26 17.45 -2.78 2.14
CA LEU A 26 16.64 -3.18 1.00
C LEU A 26 15.98 -4.56 1.16
N GLU A 27 15.75 -4.98 2.41
CA GLU A 27 15.02 -6.20 2.72
C GLU A 27 13.53 -5.90 2.97
N PRO A 28 12.62 -6.73 2.44
CA PRO A 28 11.19 -6.55 2.67
C PRO A 28 10.81 -6.81 4.12
N ARG A 29 10.13 -5.86 4.74
CA ARG A 29 9.58 -5.94 6.09
C ARG A 29 8.08 -5.74 6.06
N PRO A 30 7.31 -6.39 6.94
CA PRO A 30 5.88 -6.18 7.02
C PRO A 30 5.57 -4.73 7.42
N GLN A 31 4.51 -4.15 6.82
CA GLN A 31 4.04 -2.80 7.12
C GLN A 31 2.58 -2.85 7.57
N MET A 32 1.61 -3.05 6.68
CA MET A 32 0.21 -3.30 7.07
C MET A 32 -0.03 -4.76 7.48
N VAL A 33 0.82 -5.69 7.04
CA VAL A 33 0.76 -7.10 7.41
C VAL A 33 1.28 -7.30 8.84
N GLU A 34 0.54 -8.06 9.66
CA GLU A 34 0.95 -8.53 10.98
C GLU A 34 1.87 -9.75 10.85
N SER A 35 1.39 -10.76 10.10
CA SER A 35 2.09 -12.03 9.91
C SER A 35 1.72 -12.65 8.56
N TRP A 36 2.55 -13.59 8.10
CA TRP A 36 2.27 -14.39 6.92
C TRP A 36 2.82 -15.80 7.07
N THR A 37 2.24 -16.72 6.33
CA THR A 37 2.70 -18.12 6.20
C THR A 37 2.75 -18.51 4.73
N VAL A 38 3.56 -19.52 4.44
CA VAL A 38 3.69 -20.10 3.10
C VAL A 38 3.52 -21.61 3.25
N SER A 39 2.76 -22.22 2.36
CA SER A 39 2.62 -23.68 2.31
C SER A 39 3.94 -24.36 1.91
N ASP A 40 4.11 -25.65 2.25
CA ASP A 40 5.33 -26.42 1.97
C ASP A 40 5.68 -26.45 0.47
N ASP A 41 4.68 -26.49 -0.40
CA ASP A 41 4.82 -26.42 -1.85
C ASP A 41 5.12 -25.02 -2.39
N GLN A 42 5.17 -24.02 -1.50
CA GLN A 42 5.38 -22.59 -1.78
C GLN A 42 4.33 -21.96 -2.74
N LEU A 43 3.16 -22.57 -2.88
CA LEU A 43 2.11 -22.08 -3.77
C LEU A 43 1.07 -21.22 -3.06
N THR A 44 0.82 -21.43 -1.77
CA THR A 44 -0.21 -20.70 -1.03
C THR A 44 0.44 -19.76 -0.01
N TRP A 45 0.28 -18.46 -0.22
CA TRP A 45 0.71 -17.43 0.69
C TRP A 45 -0.49 -16.89 1.44
N THR A 46 -0.48 -17.00 2.76
CA THR A 46 -1.55 -16.47 3.64
C THR A 46 -1.01 -15.27 4.40
N PHE A 47 -1.70 -14.16 4.32
CA PHE A 47 -1.33 -12.89 4.96
C PHE A 47 -2.42 -12.46 5.92
N LYS A 48 -2.03 -11.94 7.08
CA LYS A 48 -2.93 -11.36 8.08
C LYS A 48 -2.59 -9.88 8.29
N LEU A 49 -3.59 -9.00 8.20
CA LEU A 49 -3.45 -7.57 8.45
C LEU A 49 -3.37 -7.26 9.95
N ARG A 50 -2.63 -6.21 10.31
CA ARG A 50 -2.63 -5.67 11.68
C ARG A 50 -4.02 -5.19 12.08
N GLU A 51 -4.29 -5.19 13.37
CA GLU A 51 -5.51 -4.61 13.93
C GLU A 51 -5.51 -3.09 13.93
N GLY A 52 -6.71 -2.52 13.79
CA GLY A 52 -6.94 -1.08 13.96
C GLY A 52 -6.44 -0.22 12.82
N LEU A 53 -6.18 -0.81 11.64
CA LEU A 53 -5.91 -0.03 10.44
C LEU A 53 -7.20 0.66 9.97
N LYS A 54 -7.11 1.97 9.72
CA LYS A 54 -8.24 2.79 9.29
C LYS A 54 -7.89 3.65 8.09
N TRP A 55 -8.89 3.92 7.28
CA TRP A 55 -8.85 4.96 6.26
C TRP A 55 -8.97 6.35 6.89
N HIS A 56 -8.60 7.40 6.15
CA HIS A 56 -8.73 8.80 6.57
C HIS A 56 -10.19 9.21 6.87
N ASP A 57 -11.17 8.47 6.37
CA ASP A 57 -12.60 8.66 6.65
C ASP A 57 -13.09 7.85 7.88
N GLY A 58 -12.17 7.20 8.60
CA GLY A 58 -12.46 6.44 9.82
C GLY A 58 -12.92 5.00 9.59
N GLN A 59 -13.22 4.59 8.36
CA GLN A 59 -13.62 3.23 8.06
C GLN A 59 -12.45 2.25 8.24
N PRO A 60 -12.69 0.98 8.63
CA PRO A 60 -11.64 -0.01 8.76
C PRO A 60 -11.05 -0.40 7.40
N VAL A 61 -9.74 -0.68 7.37
CA VAL A 61 -9.09 -1.32 6.22
C VAL A 61 -9.35 -2.82 6.30
N THR A 62 -9.84 -3.40 5.22
CA THR A 62 -10.17 -4.82 5.14
C THR A 62 -9.56 -5.50 3.91
N THR A 63 -9.67 -6.82 3.87
CA THR A 63 -9.25 -7.62 2.71
C THR A 63 -10.04 -7.27 1.44
N ALA A 64 -11.27 -6.75 1.59
CA ALA A 64 -12.07 -6.24 0.47
C ALA A 64 -11.43 -5.03 -0.23
N ASP A 65 -10.55 -4.31 0.47
CA ASP A 65 -9.75 -3.20 -0.08
C ASP A 65 -8.42 -3.69 -0.64
N VAL A 66 -7.79 -4.64 0.07
CA VAL A 66 -6.46 -5.17 -0.26
C VAL A 66 -6.46 -5.89 -1.60
N LEU A 67 -7.42 -6.79 -1.83
CA LEU A 67 -7.42 -7.62 -3.04
C LEU A 67 -7.56 -6.78 -4.33
N PRO A 68 -8.49 -5.84 -4.46
CA PRO A 68 -8.54 -4.96 -5.65
C PRO A 68 -7.32 -4.04 -5.75
N SER A 69 -6.69 -3.65 -4.62
CA SER A 69 -5.45 -2.87 -4.65
C SER A 69 -4.29 -3.65 -5.25
N ILE A 70 -4.11 -4.93 -4.85
CA ILE A 70 -3.12 -5.82 -5.44
C ILE A 70 -3.44 -6.06 -6.92
N LYS A 71 -4.72 -6.32 -7.27
CA LYS A 71 -5.15 -6.49 -8.65
C LYS A 71 -4.79 -5.29 -9.51
N ARG A 72 -5.09 -4.08 -9.04
CA ARG A 72 -4.71 -2.83 -9.72
C ARG A 72 -3.21 -2.71 -9.92
N PHE A 73 -2.40 -3.07 -8.92
CA PHE A 73 -0.94 -3.09 -9.02
C PHE A 73 -0.45 -4.09 -10.07
N THR A 74 -1.01 -5.31 -10.07
CA THR A 74 -0.64 -6.35 -11.04
C THR A 74 -1.04 -6.00 -12.48
N ASP A 75 -2.09 -5.22 -12.66
CA ASP A 75 -2.54 -4.77 -13.98
C ASP A 75 -1.73 -3.59 -14.53
N LYS A 76 -1.10 -2.79 -13.65
CA LYS A 76 -0.49 -1.52 -14.05
C LYS A 76 1.04 -1.53 -14.00
N ASP A 77 1.65 -2.29 -13.13
CA ASP A 77 3.09 -2.30 -12.91
C ASP A 77 3.76 -3.51 -13.57
N THR A 78 4.95 -3.33 -14.13
CA THR A 78 5.70 -4.41 -14.80
C THR A 78 6.04 -5.55 -13.85
N LEU A 79 6.57 -5.24 -12.65
CA LEU A 79 6.90 -6.28 -11.65
C LEU A 79 5.62 -6.87 -11.05
N GLY A 80 4.60 -6.03 -10.82
CA GLY A 80 3.26 -6.48 -10.45
C GLY A 80 2.67 -7.44 -11.48
N GLY A 81 2.85 -7.15 -12.77
CA GLY A 81 2.40 -8.02 -13.86
C GLY A 81 3.06 -9.40 -13.86
N LEU A 82 4.34 -9.52 -13.42
CA LEU A 82 4.98 -10.82 -13.23
C LEU A 82 4.31 -11.61 -12.11
N LEU A 83 3.99 -10.98 -10.99
CA LEU A 83 3.21 -11.61 -9.91
C LEU A 83 1.82 -12.02 -10.42
N GLY A 84 1.12 -11.13 -11.14
CA GLY A 84 -0.20 -11.41 -11.70
C GLY A 84 -0.23 -12.66 -12.60
N LYS A 85 0.79 -12.83 -13.45
CA LYS A 85 0.94 -14.03 -14.32
C LYS A 85 1.17 -15.32 -13.52
N GLN A 86 1.77 -15.25 -12.34
CA GLN A 86 1.97 -16.42 -11.48
C GLN A 86 0.78 -16.68 -10.57
N THR A 87 -0.10 -15.68 -10.36
CA THR A 87 -1.25 -15.80 -9.47
C THR A 87 -2.37 -16.59 -10.16
N ARG A 88 -2.79 -17.69 -9.51
CA ARG A 88 -3.96 -18.47 -9.88
C ARG A 88 -5.24 -17.87 -9.29
N GLU A 89 -5.16 -17.45 -8.03
CA GLU A 89 -6.30 -16.97 -7.26
C GLU A 89 -5.84 -16.01 -6.16
N MET A 90 -6.65 -15.00 -5.88
CA MET A 90 -6.56 -14.19 -4.67
C MET A 90 -7.93 -14.22 -3.98
N LYS A 91 -7.96 -14.55 -2.69
CA LYS A 91 -9.22 -14.65 -1.94
C LYS A 91 -9.09 -14.14 -0.51
N ALA A 92 -10.16 -13.52 -0.02
CA ALA A 92 -10.34 -13.21 1.39
C ALA A 92 -10.76 -14.50 2.14
N LEU A 93 -10.19 -14.71 3.32
CA LEU A 93 -10.65 -15.73 4.27
C LEU A 93 -11.55 -15.08 5.32
N ASP A 94 -11.20 -13.88 5.74
CA ASP A 94 -11.96 -12.99 6.62
C ASP A 94 -11.57 -11.53 6.35
N ASP A 95 -12.06 -10.59 7.16
CA ASP A 95 -11.81 -9.15 6.98
C ASP A 95 -10.33 -8.75 7.10
N ARG A 96 -9.49 -9.61 7.69
CA ARG A 96 -8.06 -9.33 7.89
C ARG A 96 -7.13 -10.38 7.30
N THR A 97 -7.65 -11.51 6.88
CA THR A 97 -6.84 -12.63 6.36
C THR A 97 -7.17 -12.89 4.91
N PHE A 98 -6.15 -12.92 4.06
CA PHE A 98 -6.29 -13.22 2.64
C PHE A 98 -5.20 -14.15 2.15
N GLN A 99 -5.46 -14.80 1.01
CA GLN A 99 -4.51 -15.68 0.34
C GLN A 99 -4.21 -15.22 -1.08
N ILE A 100 -2.95 -15.43 -1.47
CA ILE A 100 -2.51 -15.43 -2.86
C ILE A 100 -2.05 -16.84 -3.19
N VAL A 101 -2.75 -17.48 -4.12
CA VAL A 101 -2.44 -18.83 -4.59
C VAL A 101 -1.76 -18.75 -5.95
N LEU A 102 -0.64 -19.41 -6.10
CA LEU A 102 0.23 -19.35 -7.28
C LEU A 102 0.10 -20.59 -8.16
N ASN A 103 0.41 -20.45 -9.45
CA ASN A 103 0.55 -21.57 -10.40
C ASN A 103 1.88 -22.30 -10.24
N LYS A 104 2.93 -21.58 -9.79
CA LYS A 104 4.26 -22.12 -9.47
C LYS A 104 4.94 -21.23 -8.43
N PRO A 105 5.95 -21.74 -7.69
CA PRO A 105 6.68 -20.96 -6.70
C PRO A 105 7.22 -19.64 -7.25
N TYR A 106 7.08 -18.54 -6.48
CA TYR A 106 7.53 -17.21 -6.86
C TYR A 106 8.34 -16.58 -5.72
N GLY A 107 9.67 -16.75 -5.78
CA GLY A 107 10.61 -16.30 -4.75
C GLY A 107 10.68 -14.77 -4.54
N MET A 108 10.06 -13.99 -5.45
CA MET A 108 10.05 -12.52 -5.37
C MET A 108 8.79 -11.96 -4.69
N MET A 109 7.91 -12.79 -4.13
CA MET A 109 6.62 -12.35 -3.56
C MET A 109 6.75 -11.12 -2.66
N LEU A 110 7.54 -11.21 -1.60
CA LEU A 110 7.69 -10.12 -0.63
C LEU A 110 8.38 -8.90 -1.23
N LYS A 111 9.40 -9.08 -2.08
CA LYS A 111 10.07 -7.98 -2.78
C LYS A 111 9.13 -7.26 -3.75
N THR A 112 8.24 -8.00 -4.41
CA THR A 112 7.20 -7.41 -5.27
C THR A 112 6.20 -6.59 -4.48
N LEU A 113 5.71 -7.13 -3.34
CA LEU A 113 4.79 -6.43 -2.45
C LEU A 113 5.43 -5.28 -1.65
N ALA A 114 6.77 -5.21 -1.59
CA ALA A 114 7.54 -4.14 -0.98
C ALA A 114 8.15 -3.17 -1.99
N LYS A 115 7.79 -3.23 -3.27
CA LYS A 115 8.37 -2.42 -4.34
C LYS A 115 8.33 -0.92 -4.01
N PRO A 116 9.48 -0.20 -3.95
CA PRO A 116 9.52 1.15 -3.38
C PRO A 116 9.32 2.27 -4.40
N SER A 117 9.41 2.00 -5.69
CA SER A 117 9.49 3.03 -6.72
C SER A 117 8.74 2.67 -8.00
N SER A 118 8.66 3.60 -8.94
CA SER A 118 7.73 3.60 -10.07
C SER A 118 6.28 3.60 -9.57
N ILE A 119 5.60 2.46 -9.61
CA ILE A 119 4.25 2.28 -9.06
C ILE A 119 4.36 1.36 -7.84
N PRO A 120 4.47 1.90 -6.61
CA PRO A 120 4.43 1.07 -5.40
C PRO A 120 3.05 0.42 -5.22
N PRO A 121 2.96 -0.77 -4.58
CA PRO A 121 1.71 -1.47 -4.32
C PRO A 121 0.94 -0.82 -3.15
N PHE A 122 0.52 0.42 -3.31
CA PHE A 122 -0.28 1.14 -2.33
C PHE A 122 -1.63 0.46 -2.14
N ILE A 123 -2.03 0.29 -0.88
CA ILE A 123 -3.36 -0.19 -0.54
C ILE A 123 -4.30 1.01 -0.50
N MET A 124 -5.42 0.88 -1.18
CA MET A 124 -6.42 1.93 -1.40
C MET A 124 -7.80 1.42 -0.98
N PRO A 125 -8.74 2.29 -0.59
CA PRO A 125 -10.13 1.89 -0.44
C PRO A 125 -10.63 1.20 -1.70
N ARG A 126 -11.47 0.17 -1.55
CA ARG A 126 -12.00 -0.62 -2.66
C ARG A 126 -12.52 0.26 -3.80
N ARG A 127 -13.36 1.27 -3.47
CA ARG A 127 -13.92 2.22 -4.44
C ARG A 127 -12.86 2.97 -5.26
N VAL A 128 -11.67 3.17 -4.69
CA VAL A 128 -10.53 3.83 -5.36
C VAL A 128 -9.73 2.80 -6.16
N ALA A 129 -9.45 1.64 -5.59
CA ALA A 129 -8.70 0.57 -6.23
C ALA A 129 -9.40 0.03 -7.48
N GLU A 130 -10.72 -0.04 -7.48
CA GLU A 130 -11.55 -0.49 -8.61
C GLU A 130 -11.71 0.56 -9.72
N THR A 131 -11.23 1.81 -9.54
CA THR A 131 -11.17 2.78 -10.65
C THR A 131 -10.39 2.17 -11.82
N PRO A 132 -10.94 2.17 -13.05
CA PRO A 132 -10.24 1.62 -14.21
C PRO A 132 -8.81 2.16 -14.32
N VAL A 133 -7.84 1.31 -14.68
CA VAL A 133 -6.42 1.70 -14.76
C VAL A 133 -6.13 2.77 -15.81
N THR A 134 -7.07 2.98 -16.73
CA THR A 134 -7.07 4.03 -17.77
C THR A 134 -7.60 5.36 -17.26
N GLN A 135 -8.21 5.41 -16.06
CA GLN A 135 -8.80 6.62 -15.49
C GLN A 135 -7.93 7.14 -14.33
N GLN A 136 -7.87 8.48 -14.23
CA GLN A 136 -7.19 9.14 -13.12
C GLN A 136 -8.01 8.99 -11.83
N ILE A 137 -7.34 8.64 -10.74
CA ILE A 137 -7.93 8.61 -9.40
C ILE A 137 -8.19 10.05 -8.94
N SER A 138 -9.42 10.33 -8.52
CA SER A 138 -9.84 11.64 -7.99
C SER A 138 -10.07 11.63 -6.47
N ASP A 139 -10.36 10.46 -5.89
CA ASP A 139 -10.47 10.25 -4.45
C ASP A 139 -9.08 10.00 -3.86
N THR A 140 -8.66 10.83 -2.91
CA THR A 140 -7.35 10.80 -2.26
C THR A 140 -7.41 10.21 -0.84
N THR A 141 -8.50 9.54 -0.49
CA THR A 141 -8.62 8.81 0.78
C THR A 141 -7.56 7.71 0.85
N GLY A 142 -6.73 7.78 1.86
CA GLY A 142 -5.68 6.81 2.13
C GLY A 142 -5.73 6.32 3.58
N SER A 143 -4.72 5.57 3.98
CA SER A 143 -4.51 5.06 5.35
C SER A 143 -3.15 5.47 5.91
N GLY A 144 -2.45 6.37 5.24
CA GLY A 144 -1.10 6.79 5.58
C GLY A 144 -1.02 7.82 6.70
N PRO A 145 0.20 8.21 7.09
CA PRO A 145 0.45 9.12 8.22
C PRO A 145 -0.01 10.56 7.99
N PHE A 146 -0.33 10.94 6.77
CA PHE A 146 -0.81 12.27 6.42
C PHE A 146 -2.08 12.21 5.56
N ILE A 147 -2.90 13.25 5.67
CA ILE A 147 -4.12 13.48 4.91
C ILE A 147 -3.88 14.62 3.92
N PHE A 148 -4.18 14.41 2.64
CA PHE A 148 -4.05 15.44 1.62
C PHE A 148 -5.16 16.50 1.77
N LYS A 149 -4.76 17.77 1.85
CA LYS A 149 -5.67 18.93 1.91
C LYS A 149 -5.96 19.45 0.49
N LYS A 150 -6.94 18.80 -0.16
CA LYS A 150 -7.31 19.10 -1.54
C LYS A 150 -7.82 20.54 -1.72
N ASP A 151 -8.49 21.09 -0.71
CA ASP A 151 -9.01 22.47 -0.68
C ASP A 151 -7.89 23.54 -0.61
N GLU A 152 -6.69 23.16 -0.18
CA GLU A 152 -5.52 24.03 -0.15
C GLU A 152 -4.51 23.74 -1.27
N TRP A 153 -4.82 22.78 -2.13
CA TRP A 153 -3.96 22.46 -3.27
C TRP A 153 -4.07 23.53 -4.35
N LYS A 154 -2.93 24.08 -4.74
CA LYS A 154 -2.81 25.02 -5.86
C LYS A 154 -1.83 24.43 -6.89
N PRO A 155 -2.32 23.96 -8.05
CA PRO A 155 -1.47 23.36 -9.08
C PRO A 155 -0.32 24.27 -9.50
N GLY A 156 0.91 23.75 -9.47
CA GLY A 156 2.11 24.52 -9.84
C GLY A 156 2.63 25.45 -8.74
N GLU A 157 1.94 25.57 -7.61
CA GLU A 157 2.33 26.46 -6.51
C GLU A 157 2.53 25.67 -5.20
N LYS A 158 1.51 24.93 -4.75
CA LYS A 158 1.53 24.36 -3.41
C LYS A 158 0.72 23.06 -3.28
N VAL A 159 1.27 22.10 -2.52
CA VAL A 159 0.57 20.88 -2.07
C VAL A 159 0.64 20.81 -0.55
N VAL A 160 -0.49 20.55 0.12
CA VAL A 160 -0.62 20.58 1.57
C VAL A 160 -1.08 19.25 2.11
N TYR A 161 -0.47 18.82 3.22
CA TYR A 161 -0.82 17.63 3.96
C TYR A 161 -0.92 17.94 5.45
N LEU A 162 -1.92 17.37 6.12
CA LEU A 162 -2.06 17.41 7.58
C LEU A 162 -1.76 16.05 8.18
N ARG A 163 -1.20 16.02 9.39
CA ARG A 163 -1.00 14.80 10.13
C ARG A 163 -2.32 14.05 10.30
N ASN A 164 -2.30 12.74 10.06
CA ASN A 164 -3.39 11.83 10.38
C ASN A 164 -3.31 11.45 11.87
N PRO A 165 -4.21 11.92 12.74
CA PRO A 165 -4.16 11.61 14.17
C PRO A 165 -4.49 10.13 14.47
N ASP A 166 -5.23 9.46 13.57
CA ASP A 166 -5.64 8.07 13.72
C ASP A 166 -4.65 7.07 13.10
N TYR A 167 -3.55 7.57 12.50
CA TYR A 167 -2.54 6.68 11.94
C TYR A 167 -1.90 5.82 13.03
N LYS A 168 -1.90 4.49 12.82
CA LYS A 168 -1.32 3.52 13.74
C LYS A 168 0.05 3.08 13.25
N PRO A 169 1.17 3.72 13.69
CA PRO A 169 2.51 3.30 13.29
C PRO A 169 2.84 1.90 13.82
N ARG A 170 3.82 1.24 13.22
CA ARG A 170 4.40 0.03 13.80
C ARG A 170 5.22 0.37 15.05
N ALA A 171 5.37 -0.61 15.94
CA ALA A 171 6.18 -0.45 17.16
C ALA A 171 7.70 -0.53 16.88
N GLU A 172 8.09 -1.19 15.77
CA GLU A 172 9.49 -1.34 15.41
C GLU A 172 10.09 0.01 15.01
N PRO A 173 11.38 0.25 15.28
CA PRO A 173 12.08 1.46 14.87
C PRO A 173 11.96 1.69 13.34
N PRO A 174 11.90 2.96 12.89
CA PRO A 174 11.90 3.26 11.45
C PRO A 174 13.21 2.82 10.81
N SER A 175 13.11 2.17 9.64
CA SER A 175 14.25 1.71 8.85
C SER A 175 13.91 1.78 7.36
N GLY A 176 14.52 2.68 6.63
CA GLY A 176 14.17 2.95 5.23
C GLY A 176 12.70 3.37 5.09
N LEU A 177 11.92 2.61 4.32
CA LEU A 177 10.47 2.82 4.18
C LEU A 177 9.65 1.96 5.16
N ALA A 178 10.30 1.10 5.95
CA ALA A 178 9.68 0.16 6.88
C ALA A 178 9.74 0.65 8.34
N GLY A 179 9.00 -0.05 9.21
CA GLY A 179 8.93 0.23 10.65
C GLY A 179 7.97 1.34 11.00
N GLY A 180 8.17 1.97 12.15
CA GLY A 180 7.27 2.98 12.69
C GLY A 180 7.35 4.31 11.96
N LYS A 181 6.35 4.62 11.16
CA LYS A 181 6.18 5.91 10.49
C LYS A 181 5.50 6.90 11.43
N VAL A 182 6.27 7.61 12.23
CA VAL A 182 5.74 8.60 13.18
C VAL A 182 5.83 9.99 12.57
N ALA A 183 4.67 10.59 12.30
CA ALA A 183 4.59 11.98 11.84
C ALA A 183 5.00 12.92 13.00
N LYS A 184 6.11 13.66 12.83
CA LYS A 184 6.67 14.57 13.85
C LYS A 184 6.24 16.02 13.66
N VAL A 185 5.50 16.32 12.60
CA VAL A 185 4.98 17.65 12.27
C VAL A 185 3.48 17.55 12.02
N ASP A 186 2.76 18.63 12.29
CA ASP A 186 1.30 18.66 12.09
C ASP A 186 0.92 18.94 10.66
N ARG A 187 1.81 19.61 9.91
CA ARG A 187 1.55 20.08 8.55
C ARG A 187 2.82 19.97 7.70
N VAL A 188 2.65 19.55 6.46
CA VAL A 188 3.69 19.53 5.42
C VAL A 188 3.18 20.35 4.24
N GLU A 189 4.02 21.27 3.75
CA GLU A 189 3.76 22.01 2.51
C GLU A 189 4.92 21.77 1.54
N TRP A 190 4.58 21.43 0.31
CA TRP A 190 5.51 21.44 -0.82
C TRP A 190 5.18 22.64 -1.71
N VAL A 191 6.17 23.52 -1.89
CA VAL A 191 6.10 24.76 -2.67
C VAL A 191 7.11 24.70 -3.80
#